data_71114406b32ec953d22024d90aa8db91
#
_entry.id   71114406b32ec953d22024d90aa8db91
#
_cell.length_a   1.000
_cell.length_b   1.000
_cell.length_c   1.000
_cell.angle_alpha   90.00
_cell.angle_beta   90.00
_cell.angle_gamma   90.00
#
_symmetry.space_group_name_H-M   'P 1'
#
loop_
_entity.id
_entity.type
_entity.pdbx_description
1 polymer ?
#
loop_
_entity_poly.entity_id
_entity_poly.type
_entity_poly.pdbx_seq_one_letter_code
_entity_poly.pdbx_strand_id
1 'polypeptide(L)'
;VCLDSISEIAEVVLSTEKARTKDPRQAYGALADQMADLIRAFRDLPGRNVYMSCKLERMKDEVSGAVLYGPSLPGQRLAQQIAYWFDEVFALRVEKDPDGLPTRWLQTASDTQFNCKDRSGALEMFEPPSLADIAAKIRKPPLTSAA
;
A
#
# COMPACT_ATOMS: atom_id res chain seq x y z
N VAL A 1 0.90 -13.40 -7.46
CA VAL A 1 0.67 -13.75 -6.03
C VAL A 1 -0.13 -12.64 -5.38
N CYS A 2 -1.10 -12.98 -4.55
CA CYS A 2 -1.92 -12.02 -3.82
C CYS A 2 -1.89 -12.35 -2.33
N LEU A 3 -1.63 -11.34 -1.50
CA LEU A 3 -1.76 -11.40 -0.04
C LEU A 3 -2.89 -10.45 0.39
N ASP A 4 -3.97 -11.01 0.92
CA ASP A 4 -5.15 -10.28 1.38
C ASP A 4 -5.49 -10.68 2.82
N SER A 5 -5.18 -9.83 3.77
CA SER A 5 -4.50 -8.54 3.76
C SER A 5 -3.25 -8.56 4.65
N ILE A 6 -2.27 -7.75 4.31
CA ILE A 6 -1.08 -7.61 5.17
C ILE A 6 -1.39 -6.97 6.52
N SER A 7 -2.49 -6.22 6.65
CA SER A 7 -2.97 -5.71 7.94
C SER A 7 -3.30 -6.84 8.89
N GLU A 8 -4.02 -7.87 8.42
CA GLU A 8 -4.40 -9.02 9.25
C GLU A 8 -3.18 -9.86 9.62
N ILE A 9 -2.27 -10.08 8.67
CA ILE A 9 -1.02 -10.78 8.94
C ILE A 9 -0.23 -10.06 10.04
N ALA A 10 -0.13 -8.74 9.98
CA ALA A 10 0.58 -7.93 10.96
C ALA A 10 -0.06 -8.01 12.37
N GLU A 11 -1.39 -8.03 12.45
CA GLU A 11 -2.10 -8.21 13.73
C GLU A 11 -1.82 -9.58 14.35
N VAL A 12 -1.82 -10.64 13.56
CA VAL A 12 -1.51 -12.01 14.04
C VAL A 12 -0.06 -12.09 14.53
N VAL A 13 0.89 -11.52 13.78
CA VAL A 13 2.30 -11.46 14.19
C VAL A 13 2.44 -10.69 15.51
N LEU A 14 1.82 -9.52 15.63
CA LEU A 14 1.87 -8.73 16.86
C LEU A 14 1.29 -9.48 18.07
N SER A 15 0.15 -10.13 17.88
CA SER A 15 -0.48 -10.95 18.94
C SER A 15 0.46 -12.04 19.41
N THR A 16 1.12 -12.73 18.50
CA THR A 16 2.10 -13.78 18.78
C THR A 16 3.29 -13.22 19.56
N GLU A 17 3.85 -12.09 19.13
CA GLU A 17 5.01 -11.48 19.78
C GLU A 17 4.66 -10.93 21.19
N LYS A 18 3.48 -10.37 21.36
CA LYS A 18 2.99 -9.95 22.70
C LYS A 18 2.85 -11.11 23.67
N ALA A 19 2.55 -12.32 23.19
CA ALA A 19 2.51 -13.51 24.03
C ALA A 19 3.90 -14.01 24.44
N ARG A 20 4.94 -13.68 23.64
CA ARG A 20 6.34 -14.10 23.89
C ARG A 20 7.12 -13.17 24.81
N THR A 21 6.78 -11.89 24.85
CA THR A 21 7.48 -10.89 25.66
C THR A 21 6.52 -10.00 26.44
N LYS A 22 6.95 -9.59 27.64
CA LYS A 22 6.22 -8.60 28.44
C LYS A 22 6.57 -7.15 28.07
N ASP A 23 7.64 -6.97 27.30
CA ASP A 23 8.05 -5.63 26.84
C ASP A 23 7.35 -5.29 25.51
N PRO A 24 6.43 -4.32 25.49
CA PRO A 24 5.76 -3.92 24.27
C PRO A 24 6.73 -3.44 23.17
N ARG A 25 7.85 -2.81 23.53
CA ARG A 25 8.83 -2.30 22.56
C ARG A 25 9.49 -3.44 21.78
N GLN A 26 9.81 -4.54 22.47
CA GLN A 26 10.36 -5.73 21.84
C GLN A 26 9.32 -6.38 20.90
N ALA A 27 8.05 -6.48 21.31
CA ALA A 27 7.00 -7.04 20.47
C ALA A 27 6.80 -6.23 19.17
N TYR A 28 6.77 -4.90 19.25
CA TYR A 28 6.65 -4.05 18.06
C TYR A 28 7.92 -4.04 17.19
N GLY A 29 9.10 -4.17 17.79
CA GLY A 29 10.36 -4.35 17.06
C GLY A 29 10.35 -5.64 16.25
N ALA A 30 10.04 -6.76 16.90
CA ALA A 30 9.95 -8.07 16.25
C ALA A 30 8.89 -8.11 15.15
N LEU A 31 7.73 -7.48 15.37
CA LEU A 31 6.71 -7.31 14.33
C LEU A 31 7.29 -6.60 13.09
N ALA A 32 7.96 -5.45 13.30
CA ALA A 32 8.47 -4.68 12.17
C ALA A 32 9.50 -5.47 11.35
N ASP A 33 10.39 -6.19 12.02
CA ASP A 33 11.41 -7.02 11.37
C ASP A 33 10.78 -8.19 10.61
N GLN A 34 9.87 -8.96 11.24
CA GLN A 34 9.20 -10.10 10.60
C GLN A 34 8.34 -9.67 9.40
N MET A 35 7.61 -8.56 9.49
CA MET A 35 6.83 -8.04 8.38
C MET A 35 7.71 -7.55 7.23
N ALA A 36 8.84 -6.91 7.54
CA ALA A 36 9.80 -6.49 6.53
C ALA A 36 10.39 -7.69 5.77
N ASP A 37 10.76 -8.74 6.49
CA ASP A 37 11.31 -9.95 5.89
C ASP A 37 10.27 -10.69 5.04
N LEU A 38 9.04 -10.83 5.54
CA LEU A 38 7.95 -11.44 4.81
C LEU A 38 7.64 -10.69 3.51
N ILE A 39 7.48 -9.37 3.59
CA ILE A 39 7.16 -8.56 2.41
C ILE A 39 8.27 -8.63 1.37
N ARG A 40 9.54 -8.52 1.77
CA ARG A 40 10.68 -8.65 0.87
C ARG A 40 10.76 -10.04 0.24
N ALA A 41 10.53 -11.09 1.02
CA ALA A 41 10.53 -12.47 0.50
C ALA A 41 9.50 -12.67 -0.61
N PHE A 42 8.30 -12.12 -0.47
CA PHE A 42 7.28 -12.16 -1.52
C PHE A 42 7.59 -11.21 -2.68
N ARG A 43 7.99 -9.97 -2.39
CA ARG A 43 8.34 -8.97 -3.41
C ARG A 43 9.42 -9.47 -4.35
N ASP A 44 10.41 -10.14 -3.81
CA ASP A 44 11.59 -10.57 -4.55
C ASP A 44 11.44 -11.95 -5.24
N LEU A 45 10.19 -12.48 -5.28
CA LEU A 45 9.89 -13.72 -6.01
C LEU A 45 10.17 -13.56 -7.51
N PRO A 46 11.07 -14.35 -8.10
CA PRO A 46 11.46 -14.21 -9.49
C PRO A 46 10.29 -14.48 -10.45
N GLY A 47 10.14 -13.61 -11.45
CA GLY A 47 9.14 -13.78 -12.51
C GLY A 47 7.69 -13.70 -12.04
N ARG A 48 7.42 -13.07 -10.91
CA ARG A 48 6.06 -12.94 -10.34
C ARG A 48 5.73 -11.48 -10.08
N ASN A 49 4.49 -11.09 -10.40
CA ASN A 49 3.90 -9.90 -9.83
C ASN A 49 3.28 -10.26 -8.47
N VAL A 50 3.51 -9.44 -7.48
CA VAL A 50 2.99 -9.62 -6.13
C VAL A 50 2.08 -8.43 -5.81
N TYR A 51 0.84 -8.74 -5.45
CA TYR A 51 -0.15 -7.78 -4.98
C TYR A 51 -0.42 -8.02 -3.50
N MET A 52 -0.44 -6.93 -2.74
CA MET A 52 -0.77 -6.98 -1.31
C MET A 52 -1.84 -5.94 -1.01
N SER A 53 -2.96 -6.38 -0.43
CA SER A 53 -3.98 -5.47 0.08
C SER A 53 -3.66 -5.06 1.51
N CYS A 54 -4.11 -3.85 1.88
CA CYS A 54 -3.98 -3.31 3.22
C CYS A 54 -5.23 -2.50 3.58
N LYS A 55 -5.67 -2.56 4.82
CA LYS A 55 -6.72 -1.67 5.32
C LYS A 55 -6.23 -0.22 5.21
N LEU A 56 -7.14 0.68 4.87
CA LEU A 56 -6.88 2.11 4.85
C LEU A 56 -7.18 2.71 6.21
N GLU A 57 -6.25 3.48 6.76
CA GLU A 57 -6.42 4.21 8.01
C GLU A 57 -6.39 5.71 7.77
N ARG A 58 -7.25 6.41 8.48
CA ARG A 58 -7.27 7.87 8.53
C ARG A 58 -6.40 8.33 9.69
N MET A 59 -5.39 9.10 9.38
CA MET A 59 -4.49 9.71 10.36
C MET A 59 -4.64 11.22 10.32
N LYS A 60 -4.46 11.88 11.48
CA LYS A 60 -4.38 13.33 11.56
C LYS A 60 -2.92 13.69 11.82
N ASP A 61 -2.37 14.53 10.96
CA ASP A 61 -1.07 15.15 11.22
C ASP A 61 -1.21 16.15 12.36
N GLU A 62 -0.50 15.94 13.44
CA GLU A 62 -0.62 16.77 14.65
C GLU A 62 -0.05 18.18 14.47
N VAL A 63 0.86 18.36 13.51
CA VAL A 63 1.53 19.64 13.26
C VAL A 63 0.72 20.51 12.33
N SER A 64 0.32 19.96 11.18
CA SER A 64 -0.44 20.70 10.16
C SER A 64 -1.95 20.62 10.35
N GLY A 65 -2.44 19.67 11.13
CA GLY A 65 -3.87 19.34 11.25
C GLY A 65 -4.44 18.64 10.02
N ALA A 66 -3.64 18.36 9.02
CA ALA A 66 -4.08 17.69 7.79
C ALA A 66 -4.56 16.27 8.06
N VAL A 67 -5.56 15.84 7.28
CA VAL A 67 -6.04 14.46 7.28
C VAL A 67 -5.29 13.70 6.21
N LEU A 68 -4.56 12.67 6.64
CA LEU A 68 -3.80 11.78 5.77
C LEU A 68 -4.41 10.39 5.79
N TYR A 69 -4.35 9.71 4.67
CA TYR A 69 -4.77 8.31 4.53
C TYR A 69 -3.57 7.45 4.16
N GLY A 70 -3.39 6.37 4.90
CA GLY A 70 -2.28 5.46 4.70
C GLY A 70 -2.63 4.02 5.08
N PRO A 71 -1.68 3.09 4.94
CA PRO A 71 -1.88 1.70 5.31
C PRO A 71 -2.07 1.55 6.82
N SER A 72 -3.13 0.84 7.22
CA SER A 72 -3.39 0.48 8.62
C SER A 72 -2.55 -0.73 9.00
N LEU A 73 -1.50 -0.48 9.77
CA LEU A 73 -0.59 -1.50 10.30
C LEU A 73 -0.24 -1.18 11.74
N PRO A 74 -0.08 -2.19 12.60
CA PRO A 74 0.36 -1.97 13.96
C PRO A 74 1.76 -1.36 13.99
N GLY A 75 1.90 -0.20 14.67
CA GLY A 75 3.16 0.51 14.82
C GLY A 75 3.45 1.52 13.70
N GLN A 76 3.63 2.78 14.07
CA GLN A 76 3.86 3.89 13.14
C GLN A 76 5.03 3.66 12.19
N ARG A 77 6.14 3.10 12.68
CA ARG A 77 7.34 2.86 11.87
C ARG A 77 7.04 1.97 10.67
N LEU A 78 6.32 0.88 10.89
CA LEU A 78 5.98 -0.06 9.81
C LEU A 78 5.05 0.60 8.78
N ALA A 79 3.99 1.25 9.25
CA ALA A 79 3.03 1.93 8.39
C ALA A 79 3.68 3.02 7.50
N GLN A 80 4.65 3.77 8.04
CA GLN A 80 5.38 4.81 7.31
C GLN A 80 6.36 4.24 6.28
N GLN A 81 6.98 3.10 6.56
CA GLN A 81 8.04 2.54 5.72
C GLN A 81 7.52 1.64 4.60
N ILE A 82 6.37 1.01 4.80
CA ILE A 82 5.90 -0.06 3.92
C ILE A 82 5.76 0.39 2.45
N ALA A 83 5.27 1.60 2.22
CA ALA A 83 5.07 2.14 0.87
C ALA A 83 6.39 2.23 0.06
N TYR A 84 7.54 2.38 0.72
CA TYR A 84 8.83 2.45 0.04
C TYR A 84 9.27 1.12 -0.55
N TRP A 85 8.73 0.00 -0.06
CA TRP A 85 9.15 -1.34 -0.50
C TRP A 85 8.46 -1.82 -1.78
N PHE A 86 7.44 -1.09 -2.24
CA PHE A 86 6.68 -1.43 -3.46
C PHE A 86 7.04 -0.50 -4.61
N ASP A 87 6.91 -0.98 -5.83
CA ASP A 87 7.06 -0.17 -7.02
C ASP A 87 5.82 0.69 -7.23
N GLU A 88 4.64 0.12 -6.99
CA GLU A 88 3.35 0.75 -7.14
C GLU A 88 2.60 0.76 -5.80
N VAL A 89 1.99 1.88 -5.45
CA VAL A 89 1.15 2.03 -4.25
C VAL A 89 -0.13 2.75 -4.65
N PHE A 90 -1.26 2.08 -4.47
CA PHE A 90 -2.56 2.59 -4.90
C PHE A 90 -3.51 2.75 -3.71
N ALA A 91 -4.36 3.76 -3.78
CA ALA A 91 -5.51 3.89 -2.89
C ALA A 91 -6.80 3.59 -3.66
N LEU A 92 -7.58 2.62 -3.18
CA LEU A 92 -8.91 2.37 -3.73
C LEU A 92 -9.87 3.47 -3.26
N ARG A 93 -10.35 4.24 -4.22
CA ARG A 93 -11.34 5.31 -4.02
C ARG A 93 -12.71 4.84 -4.44
N VAL A 94 -13.72 5.28 -3.68
CA VAL A 94 -15.12 5.08 -4.05
C VAL A 94 -15.78 6.45 -4.10
N GLU A 95 -16.29 6.81 -5.26
CA GLU A 95 -16.96 8.08 -5.52
C GLU A 95 -18.37 7.79 -6.08
N LYS A 96 -19.25 8.74 -5.98
CA LYS A 96 -20.55 8.65 -6.65
C LYS A 96 -20.43 9.29 -8.03
N ASP A 97 -20.92 8.59 -9.04
CA ASP A 97 -21.08 9.16 -10.37
C ASP A 97 -22.25 10.19 -10.40
N PRO A 98 -22.49 10.88 -11.53
CA PRO A 98 -23.58 11.84 -11.66
C PRO A 98 -24.96 11.26 -11.37
N ASP A 99 -25.14 9.94 -11.57
CA ASP A 99 -26.40 9.22 -11.30
C ASP A 99 -26.48 8.74 -9.85
N GLY A 100 -25.47 9.03 -9.02
CA GLY A 100 -25.40 8.66 -7.61
C GLY A 100 -24.92 7.22 -7.36
N LEU A 101 -24.48 6.49 -8.39
CA LEU A 101 -23.99 5.13 -8.27
C LEU A 101 -22.51 5.11 -7.82
N PRO A 102 -22.11 4.13 -7.00
CA PRO A 102 -20.73 4.02 -6.51
C PRO A 102 -19.79 3.59 -7.64
N THR A 103 -18.88 4.45 -8.02
CA THR A 103 -17.80 4.16 -8.96
C THR A 103 -16.49 3.99 -8.21
N ARG A 104 -15.69 3.01 -8.61
CA ARG A 104 -14.40 2.69 -7.98
C ARG A 104 -13.25 3.06 -8.90
N TRP A 105 -12.20 3.64 -8.28
CA TRP A 105 -10.97 4.05 -8.95
C TRP A 105 -9.76 3.66 -8.10
N LEU A 106 -8.65 3.37 -8.76
CA LEU A 106 -7.35 3.32 -8.11
C LEU A 106 -6.65 4.66 -8.31
N GLN A 107 -6.40 5.38 -7.22
CA GLN A 107 -5.53 6.54 -7.23
C GLN A 107 -4.08 6.05 -7.22
N THR A 108 -3.29 6.48 -8.17
CA THR A 108 -1.92 6.02 -8.45
C THR A 108 -0.86 7.05 -8.10
N ALA A 109 -1.23 8.33 -8.07
CA ALA A 109 -0.37 9.44 -7.73
C ALA A 109 -0.75 10.07 -6.38
N SER A 110 0.25 10.55 -5.65
CA SER A 110 0.04 11.25 -4.39
C SER A 110 -0.70 12.56 -4.57
N ASP A 111 -1.53 12.88 -3.59
CA ASP A 111 -2.12 14.21 -3.41
C ASP A 111 -1.90 14.71 -1.97
N THR A 112 -2.69 15.69 -1.52
CA THR A 112 -2.59 16.24 -0.17
C THR A 112 -3.06 15.29 0.93
N GLN A 113 -3.75 14.21 0.60
CA GLN A 113 -4.35 13.28 1.56
C GLN A 113 -3.85 11.84 1.42
N PHE A 114 -3.55 11.40 0.19
CA PHE A 114 -3.18 10.02 -0.10
C PHE A 114 -1.74 9.92 -0.56
N ASN A 115 -0.97 9.06 0.10
CA ASN A 115 0.40 8.76 -0.31
C ASN A 115 0.41 7.55 -1.25
N CYS A 116 0.26 7.82 -2.54
CA CYS A 116 0.31 6.84 -3.61
C CYS A 116 1.65 6.92 -4.36
N LYS A 117 1.93 5.94 -5.18
CA LYS A 117 3.16 5.90 -5.98
C LYS A 117 2.94 5.12 -7.28
N ASP A 118 3.34 5.68 -8.40
CA ASP A 118 3.57 5.00 -9.66
C ASP A 118 5.05 5.18 -10.05
N ARG A 119 5.85 4.14 -9.92
CA ARG A 119 7.26 4.15 -10.30
C ARG A 119 7.44 4.00 -11.79
N SER A 120 6.48 3.40 -12.47
CA SER A 120 6.54 3.18 -13.92
C SER A 120 6.37 4.47 -14.72
N GLY A 121 5.65 5.45 -14.18
CA GLY A 121 5.26 6.67 -14.88
C GLY A 121 4.31 6.43 -16.05
N ALA A 122 3.68 5.25 -16.12
CA ALA A 122 2.81 4.85 -17.22
C ALA A 122 1.32 5.01 -16.91
N LEU A 123 0.99 5.35 -15.66
CA LEU A 123 -0.39 5.39 -15.18
C LEU A 123 -0.92 6.82 -15.11
N GLU A 124 -2.21 6.96 -15.37
CA GLU A 124 -2.93 8.20 -15.08
C GLU A 124 -3.17 8.31 -13.56
N MET A 125 -3.47 9.52 -13.06
CA MET A 125 -3.71 9.75 -11.63
C MET A 125 -4.82 8.87 -11.06
N PHE A 126 -5.83 8.56 -11.86
CA PHE A 126 -6.92 7.64 -11.53
C PHE A 126 -7.07 6.59 -12.61
N GLU A 127 -7.05 5.34 -12.21
CA GLU A 127 -7.19 4.18 -13.08
C GLU A 127 -8.42 3.35 -12.70
N PRO A 128 -9.07 2.70 -13.67
CA PRO A 128 -10.04 1.66 -13.37
C PRO A 128 -9.42 0.58 -12.48
N PRO A 129 -10.17 -0.04 -11.55
CA PRO A 129 -9.62 -1.00 -10.59
C PRO A 129 -9.41 -2.39 -11.24
N SER A 130 -8.59 -2.42 -12.28
CA SER A 130 -8.21 -3.62 -13.03
C SER A 130 -6.70 -3.80 -12.99
N LEU A 131 -6.23 -4.72 -12.14
CA LEU A 131 -4.80 -5.02 -12.04
C LEU A 131 -4.21 -5.56 -13.35
N ALA A 132 -5.03 -6.21 -14.20
CA ALA A 132 -4.61 -6.70 -15.50
C ALA A 132 -4.29 -5.55 -16.45
N ASP A 133 -5.16 -4.54 -16.51
CA ASP A 133 -4.98 -3.37 -17.37
C ASP A 133 -3.81 -2.50 -16.89
N ILE A 134 -3.68 -2.31 -15.58
CA ILE A 134 -2.52 -1.62 -14.98
C ILE A 134 -1.23 -2.34 -15.34
N ALA A 135 -1.15 -3.66 -15.15
CA ALA A 135 0.04 -4.43 -15.50
C ALA A 135 0.34 -4.37 -17.01
N ALA A 136 -0.68 -4.29 -17.87
CA ALA A 136 -0.50 -4.12 -19.31
C ALA A 136 0.06 -2.74 -19.66
N LYS A 137 -0.41 -1.67 -19.00
CA LYS A 137 0.12 -0.30 -19.18
C LYS A 137 1.59 -0.22 -18.76
N ILE A 138 1.93 -0.72 -17.57
CA ILE A 138 3.30 -0.69 -17.02
C ILE A 138 4.30 -1.43 -17.91
N ARG A 139 3.88 -2.52 -18.55
CA ARG A 139 4.75 -3.32 -19.44
C ARG A 139 4.96 -2.72 -20.83
N LYS A 140 4.14 -1.75 -21.23
CA LYS A 140 4.36 -1.06 -22.52
C LYS A 140 5.60 -0.19 -22.38
N PRO A 141 6.53 -0.21 -23.37
CA PRO A 141 7.63 0.75 -23.34
C PRO A 141 7.05 2.16 -23.30
N PRO A 142 7.66 3.10 -22.54
CA PRO A 142 7.23 4.47 -22.55
C PRO A 142 7.19 4.97 -23.99
N LEU A 143 6.12 5.65 -24.36
CA LEU A 143 6.06 6.35 -25.64
C LEU A 143 7.24 7.32 -25.62
N THR A 144 8.26 7.05 -26.42
CA THR A 144 9.34 7.98 -26.65
C THR A 144 8.70 9.27 -27.15
N SER A 145 8.62 10.29 -26.29
CA SER A 145 8.29 11.64 -26.76
C SER A 145 9.35 11.97 -27.78
N ALA A 146 8.95 12.00 -29.07
CA ALA A 146 9.78 12.55 -30.09
C ALA A 146 10.10 14.01 -29.69
N ALA A 147 11.40 14.26 -29.55
CA ALA A 147 11.95 15.59 -29.28
C ALA A 147 11.67 16.54 -30.46
#